data_24915538468e0bd4234d63406ba19dbb
#
_entry.id   24915538468e0bd4234d63406ba19dbb
#
_cell.length_a   1.000
_cell.length_b   1.000
_cell.length_c   1.000
_cell.angle_alpha   90.00
_cell.angle_beta   90.00
_cell.angle_gamma   90.00
#
_symmetry.space_group_name_H-M   'P 1'
#
loop_
_entity.id
_entity.type
_entity.pdbx_description
1 polymer ?
#
loop_
_entity_poly.entity_id
_entity_poly.type
_entity_poly.pdbx_seq_one_letter_code
_entity_poly.pdbx_strand_id
1 'polypeptide(L)'
;MDEWIAGWTMGRFATTVPLYEELRPPYPAEFFRNVAQRLRLGKQHALIDLGTGPGLLALGFAPYVGRIVGVDPEPAMLAAARKAAAHASKAITFIESKAEALPSDVGQFDVVTIGRALHWMDGDAIAALFERLVAPDGAILVCSSSSAADGRNPWLDEYNKARRFWSASGAGERYHRQLGAVLQGTRFQIADAITVETSHQLSVGDLARRVLTFSSSSPAVLGNKAEPMLRDVERRLLPLSCEGFLTEVVVSTAQVAKR
;
A
#
# COMPACT_ATOMS: atom_id res chain seq x y z
N MET A 1 -27.56 4.13 -6.71
CA MET A 1 -26.12 4.50 -6.82
C MET A 1 -25.32 4.00 -5.62
N ASP A 2 -25.85 2.99 -4.89
CA ASP A 2 -25.29 2.53 -3.60
C ASP A 2 -24.87 1.06 -3.56
N GLU A 3 -24.85 0.34 -4.67
CA GLU A 3 -24.48 -1.08 -4.70
C GLU A 3 -22.96 -1.36 -4.82
N TRP A 4 -22.16 -0.36 -5.14
CA TRP A 4 -20.72 -0.53 -5.32
C TRP A 4 -19.89 -0.40 -4.04
N ILE A 5 -20.49 0.15 -2.96
CA ILE A 5 -19.86 0.27 -1.62
C ILE A 5 -20.06 -1.02 -0.79
N ALA A 6 -20.95 -1.92 -1.19
CA ALA A 6 -21.26 -3.16 -0.47
C ALA A 6 -20.14 -4.22 -0.47
N GLY A 7 -19.02 -4.00 -1.14
CA GLY A 7 -17.88 -4.92 -1.20
C GLY A 7 -16.90 -4.85 -0.03
N TRP A 8 -17.07 -3.92 0.90
CA TRP A 8 -16.19 -3.78 2.07
C TRP A 8 -16.73 -4.61 3.24
N THR A 9 -16.46 -5.89 3.24
CA THR A 9 -16.65 -6.74 4.44
C THR A 9 -15.47 -6.53 5.38
N MET A 10 -15.71 -5.92 6.55
CA MET A 10 -14.76 -5.88 7.66
C MET A 10 -14.24 -7.29 7.95
N GLY A 11 -12.94 -7.42 8.28
CA GLY A 11 -12.31 -8.71 8.54
C GLY A 11 -11.67 -9.39 7.33
N ARG A 12 -11.78 -8.83 6.12
CA ARG A 12 -11.20 -9.41 4.89
C ARG A 12 -9.67 -9.50 4.94
N PHE A 13 -9.05 -8.63 5.70
CA PHE A 13 -7.60 -8.57 5.87
C PHE A 13 -7.10 -9.20 7.17
N ALA A 14 -7.97 -9.56 8.10
CA ALA A 14 -7.58 -10.12 9.39
C ALA A 14 -6.71 -11.40 9.26
N THR A 15 -7.00 -12.24 8.26
CA THR A 15 -6.24 -13.47 7.98
C THR A 15 -4.99 -13.26 7.11
N THR A 16 -4.81 -12.06 6.55
CA THR A 16 -3.71 -11.77 5.61
C THR A 16 -2.60 -10.93 6.22
N VAL A 17 -2.80 -10.34 7.41
CA VAL A 17 -1.83 -9.43 8.04
C VAL A 17 -0.41 -10.03 8.13
N PRO A 18 -0.18 -11.25 8.66
CA PRO A 18 1.16 -11.81 8.74
C PRO A 18 1.79 -12.04 7.36
N LEU A 19 0.99 -12.55 6.41
CA LEU A 19 1.44 -12.78 5.04
C LEU A 19 1.73 -11.46 4.31
N TYR A 20 0.99 -10.40 4.63
CA TYR A 20 1.16 -9.09 4.02
C TYR A 20 2.53 -8.49 4.36
N GLU A 21 2.92 -8.55 5.63
CA GLU A 21 4.20 -8.03 6.11
C GLU A 21 5.39 -8.84 5.55
N GLU A 22 5.24 -10.17 5.49
CA GLU A 22 6.29 -11.09 5.05
C GLU A 22 6.51 -11.06 3.53
N LEU A 23 5.43 -11.01 2.74
CA LEU A 23 5.48 -11.36 1.31
C LEU A 23 5.29 -10.18 0.36
N ARG A 24 4.74 -9.05 0.82
CA ARG A 24 4.61 -7.86 -0.04
C ARG A 24 5.96 -7.19 -0.24
N PRO A 25 6.27 -6.71 -1.47
CA PRO A 25 7.47 -5.93 -1.69
C PRO A 25 7.57 -4.78 -0.68
N PRO A 26 8.60 -4.74 0.18
CA PRO A 26 8.76 -3.68 1.16
C PRO A 26 9.15 -2.37 0.49
N TYR A 27 8.93 -1.25 1.19
CA TYR A 27 9.61 0.00 0.85
C TYR A 27 11.03 -0.04 1.42
N PRO A 28 12.09 0.10 0.60
CA PRO A 28 13.45 0.06 1.10
C PRO A 28 13.78 1.30 1.93
N ALA A 29 14.73 1.19 2.87
CA ALA A 29 15.15 2.32 3.71
C ALA A 29 15.59 3.54 2.87
N GLU A 30 16.19 3.29 1.72
CA GLU A 30 16.57 4.32 0.77
C GLU A 30 15.38 5.13 0.23
N PHE A 31 14.24 4.48 0.00
CA PHE A 31 13.01 5.16 -0.42
C PHE A 31 12.61 6.25 0.58
N PHE A 32 12.53 5.92 1.86
CA PHE A 32 12.18 6.87 2.92
C PHE A 32 13.20 7.99 3.03
N ARG A 33 14.50 7.68 2.94
CA ARG A 33 15.57 8.66 2.97
C ARG A 33 15.47 9.65 1.80
N ASN A 34 15.29 9.14 0.58
CA ASN A 34 15.21 9.98 -0.63
C ASN A 34 13.97 10.89 -0.60
N VAL A 35 12.81 10.36 -0.16
CA VAL A 35 11.60 11.17 0.03
C VAL A 35 11.82 12.23 1.10
N ALA A 36 12.39 11.87 2.24
CA ALA A 36 12.65 12.80 3.33
C ALA A 36 13.62 13.93 2.92
N GLN A 37 14.67 13.60 2.18
CA GLN A 37 15.60 14.59 1.64
C GLN A 37 14.94 15.52 0.61
N ARG A 38 14.18 14.96 -0.33
CA ARG A 38 13.51 15.75 -1.39
C ARG A 38 12.47 16.72 -0.83
N LEU A 39 11.77 16.32 0.25
CA LEU A 39 10.78 17.14 0.94
C LEU A 39 11.36 17.92 2.13
N ARG A 40 12.66 17.77 2.43
CA ARG A 40 13.35 18.42 3.57
C ARG A 40 12.65 18.14 4.90
N LEU A 41 12.22 16.90 5.11
CA LEU A 41 11.52 16.51 6.33
C LEU A 41 12.44 16.60 7.55
N GLY A 42 11.87 16.96 8.69
CA GLY A 42 12.55 17.08 9.97
C GLY A 42 11.57 16.90 11.14
N LYS A 43 12.07 16.94 12.36
CA LYS A 43 11.30 16.67 13.58
C LYS A 43 10.18 17.69 13.88
N GLN A 44 10.21 18.83 13.21
CA GLN A 44 9.14 19.83 13.26
C GLN A 44 7.91 19.45 12.42
N HIS A 45 8.04 18.49 11.47
CA HIS A 45 6.98 18.13 10.56
C HIS A 45 6.07 17.01 11.12
N ALA A 46 4.81 17.07 10.71
CA ALA A 46 3.78 16.09 11.02
C ALA A 46 3.37 15.31 9.76
N LEU A 47 3.15 14.00 9.91
CA LEU A 47 2.72 13.11 8.86
C LEU A 47 1.43 12.39 9.26
N ILE A 48 0.48 12.28 8.31
CA ILE A 48 -0.66 11.38 8.43
C ILE A 48 -0.63 10.34 7.31
N ASP A 49 -0.80 9.06 7.67
CA ASP A 49 -0.82 7.93 6.75
C ASP A 49 -2.25 7.37 6.64
N LEU A 50 -2.91 7.61 5.52
CA LEU A 50 -4.29 7.23 5.26
C LEU A 50 -4.36 5.83 4.63
N GLY A 51 -5.10 4.92 5.26
CA GLY A 51 -5.06 3.50 4.94
C GLY A 51 -3.71 2.90 5.34
N THR A 52 -3.28 3.18 6.58
CA THR A 52 -1.94 2.84 7.08
C THR A 52 -1.67 1.33 7.10
N GLY A 53 -2.72 0.49 7.13
CA GLY A 53 -2.59 -0.95 7.22
C GLY A 53 -1.75 -1.38 8.43
N PRO A 54 -0.74 -2.26 8.25
CA PRO A 54 0.16 -2.65 9.33
C PRO A 54 1.24 -1.59 9.64
N GLY A 55 1.13 -0.38 9.10
CA GLY A 55 1.97 0.76 9.46
C GLY A 55 3.27 0.91 8.66
N LEU A 56 3.40 0.30 7.48
CA LEU A 56 4.67 0.29 6.73
C LEU A 56 5.21 1.69 6.42
N LEU A 57 4.36 2.60 5.92
CA LEU A 57 4.79 3.97 5.63
C LEU A 57 4.98 4.79 6.92
N ALA A 58 4.05 4.69 7.86
CA ALA A 58 4.13 5.38 9.13
C ALA A 58 5.43 5.04 9.90
N LEU A 59 5.79 3.76 9.97
CA LEU A 59 7.03 3.29 10.60
C LEU A 59 8.27 3.73 9.81
N GLY A 60 8.24 3.62 8.50
CA GLY A 60 9.36 3.99 7.63
C GLY A 60 9.69 5.49 7.70
N PHE A 61 8.68 6.35 7.85
CA PHE A 61 8.88 7.79 8.00
C PHE A 61 9.15 8.23 9.43
N ALA A 62 8.98 7.38 10.45
CA ALA A 62 9.20 7.75 11.85
C ALA A 62 10.59 8.32 12.17
N PRO A 63 11.70 7.92 11.51
CA PRO A 63 12.99 8.56 11.72
C PRO A 63 13.04 10.03 11.24
N TYR A 64 12.17 10.44 10.32
CA TYR A 64 12.29 11.69 9.56
C TYR A 64 11.31 12.78 9.97
N VAL A 65 10.28 12.46 10.75
CA VAL A 65 9.27 13.44 11.21
C VAL A 65 9.08 13.36 12.72
N GLY A 66 8.40 14.35 13.31
CA GLY A 66 8.21 14.43 14.78
C GLY A 66 6.86 13.88 15.26
N ARG A 67 5.81 14.03 14.45
CA ARG A 67 4.46 13.55 14.76
C ARG A 67 3.96 12.65 13.62
N ILE A 68 3.38 11.50 13.97
CA ILE A 68 2.78 10.59 13.00
C ILE A 68 1.42 10.14 13.48
N VAL A 69 0.46 10.16 12.55
CA VAL A 69 -0.88 9.59 12.73
C VAL A 69 -1.09 8.55 11.64
N GLY A 70 -1.41 7.30 12.01
CA GLY A 70 -1.84 6.26 11.08
C GLY A 70 -3.35 6.06 11.17
N VAL A 71 -4.04 5.99 10.05
CA VAL A 71 -5.50 5.84 9.99
C VAL A 71 -5.85 4.62 9.17
N ASP A 72 -6.64 3.72 9.73
CA ASP A 72 -7.15 2.55 9.00
C ASP A 72 -8.50 2.12 9.62
N PRO A 73 -9.48 1.71 8.83
CA PRO A 73 -10.75 1.25 9.36
C PRO A 73 -10.72 -0.22 9.82
N GLU A 74 -9.64 -0.98 9.56
CA GLU A 74 -9.56 -2.40 9.90
C GLU A 74 -8.81 -2.60 11.24
N PRO A 75 -9.51 -3.02 12.32
CA PRO A 75 -8.90 -3.17 13.65
C PRO A 75 -7.70 -4.12 13.66
N ALA A 76 -7.73 -5.20 12.87
CA ALA A 76 -6.65 -6.18 12.80
C ALA A 76 -5.36 -5.56 12.22
N MET A 77 -5.49 -4.69 11.21
CA MET A 77 -4.37 -3.92 10.66
C MET A 77 -3.77 -2.99 11.70
N LEU A 78 -4.61 -2.23 12.42
CA LEU A 78 -4.14 -1.33 13.48
C LEU A 78 -3.51 -2.09 14.66
N ALA A 79 -3.97 -3.28 14.98
CA ALA A 79 -3.35 -4.12 16.01
C ALA A 79 -1.92 -4.51 15.61
N ALA A 80 -1.71 -4.91 14.34
CA ALA A 80 -0.38 -5.18 13.80
C ALA A 80 0.50 -3.93 13.79
N ALA A 81 -0.03 -2.79 13.34
CA ALA A 81 0.69 -1.52 13.31
C ALA A 81 1.14 -1.08 14.71
N ARG A 82 0.27 -1.20 15.72
CA ARG A 82 0.63 -0.89 17.13
C ARG A 82 1.73 -1.82 17.64
N LYS A 83 1.63 -3.12 17.35
CA LYS A 83 2.66 -4.10 17.72
C LYS A 83 4.01 -3.77 17.08
N ALA A 84 4.02 -3.47 15.78
CA ALA A 84 5.23 -3.10 15.04
C ALA A 84 5.84 -1.79 15.56
N ALA A 85 5.01 -0.77 15.84
CA ALA A 85 5.46 0.50 16.40
C ALA A 85 6.07 0.33 17.80
N ALA A 86 5.46 -0.49 18.66
CA ALA A 86 5.99 -0.81 19.99
C ALA A 86 7.34 -1.53 19.89
N HIS A 87 7.45 -2.53 19.01
CA HIS A 87 8.70 -3.26 18.77
C HIS A 87 9.82 -2.33 18.29
N ALA A 88 9.50 -1.40 17.40
CA ALA A 88 10.44 -0.41 16.88
C ALA A 88 10.67 0.78 17.82
N SER A 89 10.03 0.82 18.99
CA SER A 89 10.07 1.95 19.94
C SER A 89 9.71 3.29 19.28
N LYS A 90 8.64 3.30 18.44
CA LYS A 90 8.16 4.48 17.75
C LYS A 90 6.83 4.96 18.32
N ALA A 91 6.77 6.26 18.66
CA ALA A 91 5.53 6.91 19.09
C ALA A 91 4.71 7.28 17.85
N ILE A 92 3.69 6.47 17.55
CA ILE A 92 2.74 6.69 16.44
C ILE A 92 1.32 6.64 17.03
N THR A 93 0.50 7.63 16.71
CA THR A 93 -0.92 7.61 17.05
C THR A 93 -1.70 6.86 15.98
N PHE A 94 -2.55 5.91 16.37
CA PHE A 94 -3.38 5.15 15.44
C PHE A 94 -4.86 5.42 15.68
N ILE A 95 -5.59 5.80 14.62
CA ILE A 95 -7.01 6.12 14.63
C ILE A 95 -7.75 5.05 13.80
N GLU A 96 -8.74 4.41 14.42
CA GLU A 96 -9.65 3.50 13.74
C GLU A 96 -10.76 4.30 13.07
N SER A 97 -10.61 4.53 11.77
CA SER A 97 -11.56 5.30 10.96
C SER A 97 -11.33 5.07 9.49
N LYS A 98 -12.38 5.26 8.67
CA LYS A 98 -12.18 5.57 7.26
C LYS A 98 -11.54 6.95 7.12
N ALA A 99 -10.72 7.15 6.09
CA ALA A 99 -10.08 8.44 5.85
C ALA A 99 -11.13 9.57 5.73
N GLU A 100 -12.21 9.32 5.01
CA GLU A 100 -13.30 10.26 4.75
C GLU A 100 -14.09 10.64 6.01
N ALA A 101 -14.05 9.77 7.03
CA ALA A 101 -14.77 9.97 8.30
C ALA A 101 -13.88 10.59 9.40
N LEU A 102 -12.66 11.02 9.07
CA LEU A 102 -11.77 11.68 10.03
C LEU A 102 -12.40 12.97 10.57
N PRO A 103 -12.36 13.17 11.89
CA PRO A 103 -12.91 14.38 12.52
C PRO A 103 -12.18 15.64 12.03
N SER A 104 -12.88 16.78 12.09
CA SER A 104 -12.33 18.05 11.59
C SER A 104 -11.17 18.58 12.43
N ASP A 105 -11.07 18.18 13.68
CA ASP A 105 -10.07 18.61 14.66
C ASP A 105 -8.78 17.77 14.65
N VAL A 106 -8.63 16.81 13.73
CA VAL A 106 -7.40 16.01 13.61
C VAL A 106 -6.17 16.88 13.28
N GLY A 107 -6.41 18.07 12.76
CA GLY A 107 -5.41 19.08 12.42
C GLY A 107 -4.87 18.97 11.00
N GLN A 108 -3.79 19.73 10.74
CA GLN A 108 -3.07 19.73 9.47
C GLN A 108 -1.74 18.99 9.59
N PHE A 109 -1.24 18.55 8.43
CA PHE A 109 -0.03 17.77 8.32
C PHE A 109 0.83 18.29 7.16
N ASP A 110 2.13 18.26 7.36
CA ASP A 110 3.11 18.62 6.32
C ASP A 110 3.19 17.53 5.23
N VAL A 111 2.86 16.29 5.60
CA VAL A 111 2.83 15.17 4.66
C VAL A 111 1.59 14.31 4.89
N VAL A 112 0.84 14.06 3.81
CA VAL A 112 -0.22 13.06 3.76
C VAL A 112 0.26 11.91 2.90
N THR A 113 0.39 10.70 3.47
CA THR A 113 0.77 9.50 2.73
C THR A 113 -0.40 8.58 2.50
N ILE A 114 -0.40 7.88 1.36
CA ILE A 114 -1.34 6.80 1.03
C ILE A 114 -0.55 5.69 0.36
N GLY A 115 -0.45 4.54 1.03
CA GLY A 115 0.26 3.36 0.52
C GLY A 115 -0.69 2.30 0.00
N ARG A 116 -0.81 2.10 -1.32
CA ARG A 116 -1.65 1.03 -1.93
C ARG A 116 -3.13 1.07 -1.52
N ALA A 117 -3.63 2.22 -1.03
CA ALA A 117 -4.97 2.33 -0.45
C ALA A 117 -5.92 3.28 -1.20
N LEU A 118 -5.40 4.16 -2.09
CA LEU A 118 -6.20 5.21 -2.74
C LEU A 118 -7.43 4.67 -3.48
N HIS A 119 -7.35 3.47 -4.05
CA HIS A 119 -8.45 2.85 -4.78
C HIS A 119 -9.62 2.36 -3.89
N TRP A 120 -9.45 2.40 -2.57
CA TRP A 120 -10.52 2.10 -1.60
C TRP A 120 -11.27 3.34 -1.13
N MET A 121 -10.75 4.53 -1.42
CA MET A 121 -11.27 5.79 -0.92
C MET A 121 -12.25 6.42 -1.93
N ASP A 122 -13.25 7.14 -1.44
CA ASP A 122 -14.13 7.93 -2.30
C ASP A 122 -13.35 9.12 -2.89
N GLY A 123 -13.45 9.34 -4.23
CA GLY A 123 -12.62 10.33 -4.92
C GLY A 123 -12.91 11.76 -4.52
N ASP A 124 -14.17 12.12 -4.45
CA ASP A 124 -14.56 13.49 -4.16
C ASP A 124 -14.34 13.81 -2.69
N ALA A 125 -14.68 12.84 -1.81
CA ALA A 125 -14.46 12.98 -0.38
C ALA A 125 -12.95 13.06 -0.03
N ILE A 126 -12.10 12.28 -0.70
CA ILE A 126 -10.65 12.31 -0.45
C ILE A 126 -10.00 13.59 -1.00
N ALA A 127 -10.48 14.15 -2.11
CA ALA A 127 -10.03 15.44 -2.63
C ALA A 127 -10.33 16.58 -1.64
N ALA A 128 -11.55 16.62 -1.11
CA ALA A 128 -11.94 17.57 -0.06
C ALA A 128 -11.11 17.37 1.22
N LEU A 129 -10.81 16.11 1.57
CA LEU A 129 -9.98 15.78 2.72
C LEU A 129 -8.55 16.31 2.55
N PHE A 130 -7.94 16.19 1.38
CA PHE A 130 -6.62 16.75 1.09
C PHE A 130 -6.58 18.27 1.27
N GLU A 131 -7.60 18.99 0.79
CA GLU A 131 -7.68 20.45 0.96
C GLU A 131 -7.71 20.85 2.45
N ARG A 132 -8.29 20.01 3.30
CA ARG A 132 -8.38 20.22 4.75
C ARG A 132 -7.13 19.81 5.50
N LEU A 133 -6.55 18.64 5.17
CA LEU A 133 -5.47 18.02 5.94
C LEU A 133 -4.08 18.56 5.59
N VAL A 134 -3.85 18.93 4.33
CA VAL A 134 -2.51 19.32 3.90
C VAL A 134 -2.21 20.75 4.32
N ALA A 135 -1.13 20.96 5.07
CA ALA A 135 -0.63 22.28 5.45
C ALA A 135 -0.28 23.12 4.20
N PRO A 136 -0.19 24.46 4.31
CA PRO A 136 0.08 25.35 3.15
C PRO A 136 1.25 24.92 2.28
N ASP A 137 2.37 24.53 2.88
CA ASP A 137 3.59 24.06 2.20
C ASP A 137 3.73 22.54 2.19
N GLY A 138 2.65 21.83 2.53
CA GLY A 138 2.63 20.38 2.65
C GLY A 138 2.56 19.65 1.31
N ALA A 139 2.68 18.32 1.38
CA ALA A 139 2.67 17.45 0.23
C ALA A 139 1.77 16.23 0.43
N ILE A 140 1.19 15.74 -0.67
CA ILE A 140 0.53 14.43 -0.76
C ILE A 140 1.50 13.46 -1.41
N LEU A 141 1.64 12.26 -0.83
CA LEU A 141 2.46 11.18 -1.35
C LEU A 141 1.58 9.95 -1.58
N VAL A 142 1.36 9.57 -2.83
CA VAL A 142 0.77 8.26 -3.16
C VAL A 142 1.90 7.29 -3.44
N CYS A 143 2.06 6.32 -2.54
CA CYS A 143 3.19 5.40 -2.51
C CYS A 143 2.79 4.01 -2.99
N SER A 144 3.67 3.42 -3.79
CA SER A 144 3.58 2.02 -4.23
C SER A 144 4.95 1.35 -4.14
N SER A 145 4.97 0.05 -3.96
CA SER A 145 6.15 -0.81 -4.12
C SER A 145 5.67 -2.11 -4.75
N SER A 146 6.18 -2.44 -5.92
CA SER A 146 5.73 -3.58 -6.72
C SER A 146 6.83 -4.11 -7.62
N SER A 147 6.68 -5.35 -8.06
CA SER A 147 7.54 -5.92 -9.10
C SER A 147 7.49 -5.06 -10.36
N ALA A 148 8.66 -4.74 -10.93
CA ALA A 148 8.76 -3.98 -12.18
C ALA A 148 8.01 -4.70 -13.31
N ALA A 149 7.16 -3.98 -14.04
CA ALA A 149 6.33 -4.52 -15.14
C ALA A 149 6.86 -4.11 -16.51
N ASP A 150 8.17 -4.01 -16.66
CA ASP A 150 8.89 -3.54 -17.85
C ASP A 150 9.76 -4.61 -18.52
N GLY A 151 9.49 -5.88 -18.24
CA GLY A 151 10.23 -7.03 -18.76
C GLY A 151 11.40 -7.50 -17.89
N ARG A 152 11.83 -6.74 -16.89
CA ARG A 152 12.93 -7.12 -15.97
C ARG A 152 12.56 -8.27 -15.02
N ASN A 153 11.25 -8.55 -14.87
CA ASN A 153 10.73 -9.72 -14.18
C ASN A 153 10.04 -10.65 -15.18
N PRO A 154 10.76 -11.53 -15.91
CA PRO A 154 10.20 -12.34 -16.98
C PRO A 154 9.11 -13.32 -16.52
N TRP A 155 9.05 -13.64 -15.25
CA TRP A 155 8.05 -14.47 -14.60
C TRP A 155 6.71 -13.76 -14.32
N LEU A 156 6.68 -12.42 -14.35
CA LEU A 156 5.56 -11.61 -13.86
C LEU A 156 4.27 -11.82 -14.67
N ASP A 157 4.38 -12.04 -15.98
CA ASP A 157 3.22 -12.28 -16.83
C ASP A 157 2.52 -13.58 -16.48
N GLU A 158 3.25 -14.68 -16.28
CA GLU A 158 2.69 -15.96 -15.87
C GLU A 158 2.08 -15.89 -14.46
N TYR A 159 2.76 -15.21 -13.54
CA TYR A 159 2.22 -14.92 -12.21
C TYR A 159 0.89 -14.16 -12.27
N ASN A 160 0.81 -13.11 -13.09
CA ASN A 160 -0.41 -12.33 -13.24
C ASN A 160 -1.53 -13.09 -13.96
N LYS A 161 -1.22 -13.97 -14.93
CA LYS A 161 -2.19 -14.87 -15.55
C LYS A 161 -2.79 -15.83 -14.53
N ALA A 162 -1.95 -16.47 -13.71
CA ALA A 162 -2.43 -17.34 -12.64
C ALA A 162 -3.32 -16.59 -11.63
N ARG A 163 -2.90 -15.42 -11.18
CA ARG A 163 -3.70 -14.57 -10.29
C ARG A 163 -5.08 -14.24 -10.87
N ARG A 164 -5.14 -13.81 -12.13
CA ARG A 164 -6.43 -13.49 -12.78
C ARG A 164 -7.34 -14.70 -12.89
N PHE A 165 -6.79 -15.86 -13.23
CA PHE A 165 -7.55 -17.12 -13.34
C PHE A 165 -8.23 -17.50 -12.02
N TRP A 166 -7.51 -17.36 -10.90
CA TRP A 166 -8.00 -17.75 -9.58
C TRP A 166 -8.74 -16.64 -8.83
N SER A 167 -8.72 -15.41 -9.31
CA SER A 167 -9.48 -14.32 -8.71
C SER A 167 -10.98 -14.59 -8.82
N ALA A 168 -11.73 -14.28 -7.76
CA ALA A 168 -13.17 -14.41 -7.78
C ALA A 168 -13.78 -13.65 -8.98
N SER A 169 -14.64 -14.33 -9.73
CA SER A 169 -15.40 -13.73 -10.84
C SER A 169 -16.17 -12.50 -10.31
N GLY A 170 -15.91 -11.33 -10.86
CA GLY A 170 -16.47 -10.06 -10.36
C GLY A 170 -15.50 -9.18 -9.59
N ALA A 171 -14.27 -9.64 -9.33
CA ALA A 171 -13.16 -8.73 -9.06
C ALA A 171 -12.83 -8.01 -10.39
N GLY A 172 -13.78 -7.21 -10.87
CA GLY A 172 -13.67 -6.42 -12.09
C GLY A 172 -12.35 -5.67 -12.10
N GLU A 173 -11.93 -5.22 -13.25
CA GLU A 173 -10.80 -4.30 -13.38
C GLU A 173 -10.91 -3.28 -12.28
N ARG A 174 -10.09 -3.43 -11.23
CA ARG A 174 -10.11 -2.46 -10.14
C ARG A 174 -9.74 -1.17 -10.78
N TYR A 175 -10.64 -0.25 -10.76
CA TYR A 175 -10.41 1.09 -11.19
C TYR A 175 -9.22 1.61 -10.37
N HIS A 176 -8.03 1.54 -10.97
CA HIS A 176 -6.82 2.11 -10.38
C HIS A 176 -7.00 3.62 -10.40
N ARG A 177 -7.60 4.13 -9.30
CA ARG A 177 -7.79 5.56 -9.16
C ARG A 177 -6.41 6.22 -9.18
N GLN A 178 -6.17 6.99 -10.23
CA GLN A 178 -4.95 7.75 -10.40
C GLN A 178 -5.03 9.03 -9.57
N LEU A 179 -3.94 9.41 -8.93
CA LEU A 179 -3.85 10.63 -8.14
C LEU A 179 -4.30 11.85 -8.98
N GLY A 180 -3.88 11.96 -10.25
CA GLY A 180 -4.27 13.05 -11.12
C GLY A 180 -5.78 13.20 -11.31
N ALA A 181 -6.53 12.10 -11.36
CA ALA A 181 -7.98 12.14 -11.47
C ALA A 181 -8.63 12.65 -10.15
N VAL A 182 -8.06 12.27 -8.99
CA VAL A 182 -8.54 12.75 -7.69
C VAL A 182 -8.27 14.24 -7.49
N LEU A 183 -7.18 14.76 -8.05
CA LEU A 183 -6.77 16.14 -7.86
C LEU A 183 -7.44 17.13 -8.83
N GLN A 184 -8.26 16.65 -9.76
CA GLN A 184 -9.01 17.54 -10.68
C GLN A 184 -9.90 18.49 -9.88
N GLY A 185 -9.80 19.79 -10.17
CA GLY A 185 -10.56 20.84 -9.47
C GLY A 185 -10.00 21.23 -8.10
N THR A 186 -8.93 20.62 -7.63
CA THR A 186 -8.20 21.01 -6.42
C THR A 186 -7.07 22.00 -6.73
N ARG A 187 -6.44 22.54 -5.69
CA ARG A 187 -5.25 23.41 -5.82
C ARG A 187 -3.94 22.62 -5.95
N PHE A 188 -3.98 21.30 -5.91
CA PHE A 188 -2.78 20.48 -5.95
C PHE A 188 -2.36 20.16 -7.38
N GLN A 189 -1.05 20.17 -7.60
CA GLN A 189 -0.42 19.78 -8.87
C GLN A 189 0.55 18.63 -8.64
N ILE A 190 0.60 17.70 -9.59
CA ILE A 190 1.55 16.58 -9.56
C ILE A 190 2.94 17.13 -9.86
N ALA A 191 3.89 16.82 -8.99
CA ALA A 191 5.31 17.04 -9.18
C ALA A 191 6.01 15.76 -9.63
N ASP A 192 7.34 15.83 -9.83
CA ASP A 192 8.14 14.65 -10.19
C ASP A 192 8.05 13.55 -9.13
N ALA A 193 7.86 12.33 -9.59
CA ALA A 193 7.86 11.16 -8.73
C ALA A 193 9.27 10.86 -8.17
N ILE A 194 9.31 10.29 -6.97
CA ILE A 194 10.54 9.79 -6.37
C ILE A 194 10.50 8.29 -6.48
N THR A 195 11.49 7.71 -7.16
CA THR A 195 11.55 6.26 -7.42
C THR A 195 12.85 5.67 -6.90
N VAL A 196 12.75 4.49 -6.30
CA VAL A 196 13.89 3.67 -5.85
C VAL A 196 13.67 2.25 -6.32
N GLU A 197 14.71 1.65 -6.87
CA GLU A 197 14.69 0.28 -7.36
C GLU A 197 15.57 -0.62 -6.47
N THR A 198 15.09 -1.84 -6.25
CA THR A 198 15.85 -2.89 -5.54
C THR A 198 15.73 -4.20 -6.28
N SER A 199 16.68 -5.08 -6.08
CA SER A 199 16.64 -6.44 -6.63
C SER A 199 17.00 -7.44 -5.54
N HIS A 200 16.29 -8.56 -5.49
CA HIS A 200 16.52 -9.63 -4.54
C HIS A 200 16.07 -10.99 -5.10
N GLN A 201 16.49 -12.06 -4.44
CA GLN A 201 16.02 -13.40 -4.73
C GLN A 201 14.76 -13.68 -3.93
N LEU A 202 13.79 -14.34 -4.58
CA LEU A 202 12.52 -14.71 -4.00
C LEU A 202 12.22 -16.17 -4.34
N SER A 203 11.82 -16.97 -3.37
CA SER A 203 11.42 -18.34 -3.65
C SER A 203 10.11 -18.39 -4.43
N VAL A 204 9.96 -19.40 -5.29
CA VAL A 204 8.70 -19.64 -6.02
C VAL A 204 7.55 -19.87 -5.03
N GLY A 205 7.82 -20.56 -3.91
CA GLY A 205 6.81 -20.80 -2.86
C GLY A 205 6.33 -19.51 -2.20
N ASP A 206 7.25 -18.58 -1.86
CA ASP A 206 6.87 -17.30 -1.27
C ASP A 206 6.11 -16.43 -2.27
N LEU A 207 6.50 -16.47 -3.54
CA LEU A 207 5.78 -15.75 -4.59
C LEU A 207 4.36 -16.33 -4.80
N ALA A 208 4.19 -17.64 -4.71
CA ALA A 208 2.86 -18.28 -4.72
C ALA A 208 2.04 -17.82 -3.50
N ARG A 209 2.60 -17.90 -2.28
CA ARG A 209 1.93 -17.45 -1.05
C ARG A 209 1.57 -15.96 -1.08
N ARG A 210 2.35 -15.12 -1.78
CA ARG A 210 2.06 -13.70 -1.97
C ARG A 210 0.69 -13.47 -2.60
N VAL A 211 0.17 -14.39 -3.44
CA VAL A 211 -1.16 -14.25 -4.04
C VAL A 211 -2.24 -14.14 -2.97
N LEU A 212 -2.07 -14.79 -1.82
CA LEU A 212 -3.01 -14.74 -0.69
C LEU A 212 -3.09 -13.36 -0.02
N THR A 213 -2.13 -12.48 -0.30
CA THR A 213 -2.11 -11.11 0.27
C THR A 213 -2.98 -10.11 -0.49
N PHE A 214 -3.55 -10.51 -1.63
CA PHE A 214 -4.46 -9.65 -2.39
C PHE A 214 -5.90 -9.87 -1.92
N SER A 215 -6.66 -8.79 -1.84
CA SER A 215 -8.05 -8.82 -1.37
C SER A 215 -8.99 -9.68 -2.25
N SER A 216 -8.64 -9.90 -3.54
CA SER A 216 -9.38 -10.76 -4.48
C SER A 216 -9.04 -12.23 -4.37
N SER A 217 -8.00 -12.58 -3.63
CA SER A 217 -7.48 -13.94 -3.48
C SER A 217 -7.00 -14.22 -2.05
N SER A 218 -7.54 -13.50 -1.06
CA SER A 218 -7.28 -13.79 0.35
C SER A 218 -7.82 -15.18 0.73
N PRO A 219 -7.29 -15.83 1.77
CA PRO A 219 -7.79 -17.10 2.24
C PRO A 219 -9.31 -17.10 2.52
N ALA A 220 -9.82 -15.99 3.04
CA ALA A 220 -11.25 -15.81 3.29
C ALA A 220 -12.10 -15.79 1.99
N VAL A 221 -11.53 -15.33 0.87
CA VAL A 221 -12.21 -15.30 -0.44
C VAL A 221 -12.09 -16.64 -1.16
N LEU A 222 -10.92 -17.26 -1.09
CA LEU A 222 -10.65 -18.49 -1.83
C LEU A 222 -11.20 -19.76 -1.15
N GLY A 223 -11.23 -19.79 0.18
CA GLY A 223 -11.63 -20.98 0.93
C GLY A 223 -10.79 -22.20 0.51
N ASN A 224 -11.46 -23.28 0.12
CA ASN A 224 -10.83 -24.54 -0.32
C ASN A 224 -10.08 -24.45 -1.66
N LYS A 225 -10.19 -23.33 -2.38
CA LYS A 225 -9.44 -23.08 -3.63
C LYS A 225 -8.04 -22.54 -3.39
N ALA A 226 -7.69 -22.14 -2.16
CA ALA A 226 -6.38 -21.55 -1.86
C ALA A 226 -5.23 -22.53 -2.19
N GLU A 227 -5.29 -23.74 -1.71
CA GLU A 227 -4.25 -24.75 -1.95
C GLU A 227 -4.09 -25.15 -3.44
N PRO A 228 -5.17 -25.43 -4.21
CA PRO A 228 -5.07 -25.62 -5.65
C PRO A 228 -4.44 -24.43 -6.38
N MET A 229 -4.75 -23.19 -5.96
CA MET A 229 -4.17 -21.99 -6.53
C MET A 229 -2.66 -21.92 -6.27
N LEU A 230 -2.21 -22.16 -5.04
CA LEU A 230 -0.77 -22.15 -4.71
C LEU A 230 0.00 -23.10 -5.61
N ARG A 231 -0.48 -24.35 -5.73
CA ARG A 231 0.13 -25.37 -6.60
C ARG A 231 0.15 -24.96 -8.08
N ASP A 232 -0.91 -24.31 -8.58
CA ASP A 232 -0.93 -23.85 -9.97
C ASP A 232 0.08 -22.72 -10.20
N VAL A 233 0.22 -21.78 -9.26
CA VAL A 233 1.22 -20.70 -9.34
C VAL A 233 2.63 -21.27 -9.33
N GLU A 234 2.94 -22.17 -8.38
CA GLU A 234 4.25 -22.83 -8.30
C GLU A 234 4.57 -23.60 -9.58
N ARG A 235 3.65 -24.42 -10.08
CA ARG A 235 3.82 -25.18 -11.33
C ARG A 235 4.14 -24.31 -12.54
N ARG A 236 3.56 -23.11 -12.62
CA ARG A 236 3.81 -22.14 -13.71
C ARG A 236 5.15 -21.44 -13.57
N LEU A 237 5.58 -21.17 -12.35
CA LEU A 237 6.76 -20.37 -12.09
C LEU A 237 8.05 -21.22 -11.97
N LEU A 238 7.96 -22.47 -11.51
CA LEU A 238 9.13 -23.36 -11.38
C LEU A 238 9.99 -23.45 -12.67
N PRO A 239 9.40 -23.59 -13.88
CA PRO A 239 10.19 -23.64 -15.10
C PRO A 239 10.97 -22.34 -15.43
N LEU A 240 10.58 -21.22 -14.82
CA LEU A 240 11.20 -19.91 -14.99
C LEU A 240 12.25 -19.61 -13.90
N SER A 241 12.36 -20.50 -12.91
CA SER A 241 13.24 -20.32 -11.75
C SER A 241 14.59 -21.00 -11.94
N CYS A 242 15.58 -20.52 -11.20
CA CYS A 242 16.86 -21.21 -11.01
C CYS A 242 16.86 -21.79 -9.60
N GLU A 243 16.94 -23.11 -9.48
CA GLU A 243 16.91 -23.83 -8.19
C GLU A 243 15.72 -23.44 -7.28
N GLY A 244 14.55 -23.13 -7.88
CA GLY A 244 13.36 -22.71 -7.14
C GLY A 244 13.35 -21.22 -6.72
N PHE A 245 14.31 -20.42 -7.15
CA PHE A 245 14.37 -18.98 -6.91
C PHE A 245 14.22 -18.16 -8.18
N LEU A 246 13.63 -16.99 -8.03
CA LEU A 246 13.43 -15.99 -9.07
C LEU A 246 14.08 -14.67 -8.62
N THR A 247 14.73 -13.98 -9.56
CA THR A 247 15.13 -12.59 -9.30
C THR A 247 13.90 -11.69 -9.42
N GLU A 248 13.67 -10.86 -8.40
CA GLU A 248 12.65 -9.83 -8.41
C GLU A 248 13.30 -8.46 -8.41
N VAL A 249 13.01 -7.66 -9.44
CA VAL A 249 13.25 -6.23 -9.46
C VAL A 249 12.01 -5.53 -8.94
N VAL A 250 12.14 -4.78 -7.85
CA VAL A 250 11.05 -4.03 -7.22
C VAL A 250 11.25 -2.55 -7.45
N VAL A 251 10.18 -1.88 -7.84
CA VAL A 251 10.13 -0.42 -8.00
C VAL A 251 9.25 0.15 -6.89
N SER A 252 9.84 0.97 -6.04
CA SER A 252 9.14 1.75 -5.01
C SER A 252 9.03 3.19 -5.47
N THR A 253 7.80 3.70 -5.56
CA THR A 253 7.52 5.05 -6.09
C THR A 253 6.66 5.84 -5.12
N ALA A 254 6.99 7.12 -4.91
CA ALA A 254 6.12 8.13 -4.35
C ALA A 254 5.74 9.13 -5.44
N GLN A 255 4.47 9.13 -5.85
CA GLN A 255 3.91 10.23 -6.62
C GLN A 255 3.69 11.40 -5.68
N VAL A 256 4.26 12.55 -5.99
CA VAL A 256 4.21 13.74 -5.15
C VAL A 256 3.19 14.72 -5.73
N ALA A 257 2.33 15.30 -4.89
CA ALA A 257 1.52 16.45 -5.27
C ALA A 257 1.68 17.56 -4.23
N LYS A 258 1.70 18.82 -4.69
CA LYS A 258 1.85 20.03 -3.88
C LYS A 258 0.89 21.10 -4.37
N ARG A 259 0.60 22.08 -3.50
CA ARG A 259 -0.11 23.31 -3.91
C ARG A 259 0.74 24.19 -4.78
#